data_b44ce4c08afdbfdf032941c4c1c60a69
#
_entry.id   b44ce4c08afdbfdf032941c4c1c60a69
#
_cell.length_a   1.000
_cell.length_b   1.000
_cell.length_c   1.000
_cell.angle_alpha   90.00
_cell.angle_beta   90.00
_cell.angle_gamma   90.00
#
_symmetry.space_group_name_H-M   'P 1'
#
loop_
_entity.id
_entity.type
_entity.pdbx_description
1 polymer ?
#
loop_
_entity_poly.entity_id
_entity_poly.type
_entity_poly.pdbx_seq_one_letter_code
_entity_poly.pdbx_strand_id
1 'polypeptide(L)'
;MGNEGAEPTPETFFDGHPDGLELYRAVERAIGDIGAADSRVTKSQIGFRRRTGFAFVWRPGRYVRSDVPAVLSIALRREVASPRFKDVAHPSTGVWMHHLELHDPAELDAEVRRWLAEAYDDAG
;
A
#
# COMPACT_ATOMS: atom_id res chain seq x y z
N MET A 1 -31.60 -6.78 5.73
CA MET A 1 -30.80 -6.00 6.31
C MET A 1 -29.47 -6.07 5.87
N GLY A 2 -28.84 -6.81 5.72
CA GLY A 2 -27.55 -6.90 5.18
C GLY A 2 -26.51 -6.13 5.96
N ASN A 3 -25.51 -5.65 5.26
CA ASN A 3 -24.37 -4.99 5.86
C ASN A 3 -24.41 -3.50 5.70
N GLU A 4 -25.64 -2.99 5.63
CA GLU A 4 -25.81 -1.58 5.48
C GLU A 4 -25.13 -0.89 6.64
N GLY A 5 -24.21 0.03 6.38
CA GLY A 5 -23.46 0.71 7.41
C GLY A 5 -22.24 -0.03 7.93
N ALA A 6 -22.01 -1.27 7.47
CA ALA A 6 -20.82 -2.00 7.88
C ALA A 6 -19.57 -1.37 7.26
N GLU A 7 -18.50 -1.31 8.06
CA GLU A 7 -17.22 -0.81 7.56
C GLU A 7 -16.63 -1.81 6.57
N PRO A 8 -16.04 -1.35 5.46
CA PRO A 8 -15.33 -2.25 4.58
C PRO A 8 -14.09 -2.79 5.28
N THR A 9 -13.72 -4.02 4.96
CA THR A 9 -12.58 -4.71 5.56
C THR A 9 -11.58 -5.10 4.47
N PRO A 10 -10.33 -5.41 4.84
CA PRO A 10 -9.39 -5.94 3.85
C PRO A 10 -9.91 -7.18 3.16
N GLU A 11 -10.62 -8.05 3.89
CA GLU A 11 -11.21 -9.26 3.32
C GLU A 11 -12.24 -8.95 2.25
N THR A 12 -13.08 -7.94 2.48
CA THR A 12 -14.07 -7.55 1.46
C THR A 12 -13.42 -6.83 0.29
N PHE A 13 -12.37 -6.03 0.56
CA PHE A 13 -11.64 -5.34 -0.50
C PHE A 13 -11.02 -6.32 -1.50
N PHE A 14 -10.45 -7.41 -0.97
CA PHE A 14 -9.80 -8.43 -1.79
C PHE A 14 -10.69 -9.66 -2.03
N ASP A 15 -12.01 -9.53 -1.89
CA ASP A 15 -12.93 -10.63 -2.12
C ASP A 15 -12.70 -11.24 -3.52
N GLY A 16 -12.51 -12.55 -3.58
CA GLY A 16 -12.18 -13.23 -4.83
C GLY A 16 -10.71 -13.12 -5.23
N HIS A 17 -9.86 -12.48 -4.42
CA HIS A 17 -8.46 -12.25 -4.74
C HIS A 17 -7.57 -12.59 -3.52
N PRO A 18 -7.46 -13.89 -3.19
CA PRO A 18 -6.72 -14.29 -1.98
C PRO A 18 -5.22 -13.97 -2.04
N ASP A 19 -4.63 -13.96 -3.24
CA ASP A 19 -3.23 -13.59 -3.41
C ASP A 19 -3.00 -12.11 -3.08
N GLY A 20 -3.91 -11.24 -3.49
CA GLY A 20 -3.84 -9.82 -3.14
C GLY A 20 -3.98 -9.61 -1.63
N LEU A 21 -4.87 -10.35 -0.99
CA LEU A 21 -5.05 -10.26 0.47
C LEU A 21 -3.78 -10.71 1.20
N GLU A 22 -3.15 -11.77 0.71
CA GLU A 22 -1.91 -12.25 1.31
C GLU A 22 -0.81 -11.19 1.23
N LEU A 23 -0.70 -10.51 0.10
CA LEU A 23 0.28 -9.43 -0.09
C LEU A 23 -0.03 -8.25 0.83
N TYR A 24 -1.31 -7.89 0.94
CA TYR A 24 -1.73 -6.84 1.87
C TYR A 24 -1.32 -7.20 3.30
N ARG A 25 -1.55 -8.45 3.72
CA ARG A 25 -1.18 -8.88 5.08
C ARG A 25 0.33 -8.80 5.30
N ALA A 26 1.13 -9.08 4.27
CA ALA A 26 2.57 -8.94 4.36
C ALA A 26 2.98 -7.48 4.55
N VAL A 27 2.34 -6.55 3.83
CA VAL A 27 2.57 -5.12 4.00
C VAL A 27 2.17 -4.68 5.41
N GLU A 28 1.01 -5.13 5.89
CA GLU A 28 0.51 -4.81 7.22
C GLU A 28 1.50 -5.25 8.30
N ARG A 29 2.05 -6.46 8.17
CA ARG A 29 3.05 -6.95 9.11
C ARG A 29 4.34 -6.14 9.05
N ALA A 30 4.79 -5.80 7.84
CA ALA A 30 6.01 -5.00 7.68
C ALA A 30 5.86 -3.63 8.34
N ILE A 31 4.72 -2.99 8.17
CA ILE A 31 4.44 -1.70 8.80
C ILE A 31 4.33 -1.87 10.32
N GLY A 32 3.65 -2.92 10.78
CA GLY A 32 3.53 -3.20 12.21
C GLY A 32 4.86 -3.40 12.91
N ASP A 33 5.85 -3.95 12.20
CA ASP A 33 7.21 -4.12 12.72
C ASP A 33 7.93 -2.77 12.88
N ILE A 34 7.52 -1.76 12.11
CA ILE A 34 8.11 -0.42 12.23
C ILE A 34 7.48 0.33 13.39
N GLY A 35 6.17 0.32 13.49
CA GLY A 35 5.47 1.02 14.56
C GLY A 35 3.97 1.07 14.32
N ALA A 36 3.27 1.77 15.20
CA ALA A 36 1.81 1.88 15.12
C ALA A 36 1.39 2.81 13.99
N ALA A 37 0.35 2.43 13.28
CA ALA A 37 -0.25 3.25 12.24
C ALA A 37 -1.73 2.89 12.14
N ASP A 38 -2.54 3.88 11.78
CA ASP A 38 -3.95 3.64 11.50
C ASP A 38 -4.11 3.14 10.07
N SER A 39 -5.11 2.30 9.84
CA SER A 39 -5.43 1.87 8.49
C SER A 39 -6.88 2.15 8.17
N ARG A 40 -7.15 2.38 6.89
CA ARG A 40 -8.50 2.65 6.43
C ARG A 40 -8.72 2.01 5.07
N VAL A 41 -9.83 1.27 4.96
CA VAL A 41 -10.24 0.64 3.71
C VAL A 41 -11.26 1.54 3.04
N THR A 42 -11.03 1.86 1.77
CA THR A 42 -12.00 2.58 0.94
C THR A 42 -12.32 1.73 -0.27
N LYS A 43 -13.12 2.24 -1.19
CA LYS A 43 -13.43 1.54 -2.42
C LYS A 43 -12.19 1.33 -3.28
N SER A 44 -11.24 2.25 -3.22
CA SER A 44 -10.14 2.29 -4.17
C SER A 44 -8.83 1.76 -3.62
N GLN A 45 -8.65 1.76 -2.30
CA GLN A 45 -7.36 1.41 -1.69
C GLN A 45 -7.49 1.17 -0.20
N ILE A 46 -6.45 0.55 0.36
CA ILE A 46 -6.28 0.46 1.81
C ILE A 46 -5.09 1.34 2.15
N GLY A 47 -5.32 2.39 2.95
CA GLY A 47 -4.28 3.34 3.29
C GLY A 47 -3.81 3.16 4.72
N PHE A 48 -2.52 3.42 4.94
CA PHE A 48 -1.90 3.47 6.27
C PHE A 48 -1.47 4.90 6.54
N ARG A 49 -1.74 5.39 7.74
CA ARG A 49 -1.40 6.76 8.09
C ARG A 49 -0.95 6.90 9.53
N ARG A 50 -0.17 7.94 9.76
CA ARG A 50 0.15 8.47 11.07
C ARG A 50 -0.51 9.85 11.12
N ARG A 51 0.24 10.91 11.01
CA ARG A 51 -0.28 12.26 10.84
C ARG A 51 -0.83 12.43 9.42
N THR A 52 -0.11 11.87 8.44
CA THR A 52 -0.53 11.86 7.04
C THR A 52 -0.46 10.43 6.51
N GLY A 53 -1.10 10.19 5.36
CA GLY A 53 -1.01 8.88 4.70
C GLY A 53 0.37 8.66 4.12
N PHE A 54 0.92 7.44 4.27
CA PHE A 54 2.28 7.15 3.83
C PHE A 54 2.41 5.88 2.98
N ALA A 55 1.45 4.98 3.06
CA ALA A 55 1.48 3.74 2.27
C ALA A 55 0.08 3.33 1.90
N PHE A 56 -0.08 2.83 0.68
CA PHE A 56 -1.41 2.49 0.16
C PHE A 56 -1.29 1.18 -0.61
N VAL A 57 -2.26 0.29 -0.41
CA VAL A 57 -2.33 -0.99 -1.14
C VAL A 57 -3.60 -0.99 -1.97
N TRP A 58 -3.48 -1.33 -3.24
CA TRP A 58 -4.62 -1.34 -4.14
C TRP A 58 -4.42 -2.40 -5.22
N ARG A 59 -5.48 -2.66 -5.97
CA ARG A 59 -5.49 -3.71 -6.97
C ARG A 59 -5.71 -3.10 -8.35
N PRO A 60 -4.71 -3.14 -9.25
CA PRO A 60 -4.86 -2.51 -10.57
C PRO A 60 -5.96 -3.16 -11.42
N GLY A 61 -6.26 -4.44 -11.22
CA GLY A 61 -7.33 -5.13 -11.94
C GLY A 61 -8.72 -4.54 -11.72
N ARG A 62 -8.86 -3.67 -10.73
CA ARG A 62 -10.09 -2.94 -10.47
C ARG A 62 -10.36 -1.86 -11.53
N TYR A 63 -9.31 -1.36 -12.18
CA TYR A 63 -9.38 -0.22 -13.08
C TYR A 63 -9.01 -0.55 -14.50
N VAL A 64 -8.07 -1.47 -14.68
CA VAL A 64 -7.57 -1.89 -15.99
C VAL A 64 -7.39 -3.40 -15.97
N ARG A 65 -7.28 -4.03 -17.14
CA ARG A 65 -6.98 -5.45 -17.21
C ARG A 65 -5.54 -5.65 -16.72
N SER A 66 -5.37 -6.43 -15.64
CA SER A 66 -4.06 -6.65 -15.04
C SER A 66 -4.05 -7.93 -14.24
N ASP A 67 -2.93 -8.66 -14.30
CA ASP A 67 -2.70 -9.85 -13.49
C ASP A 67 -1.93 -9.54 -12.21
N VAL A 68 -1.58 -8.28 -11.98
CA VAL A 68 -0.84 -7.88 -10.78
C VAL A 68 -1.76 -8.00 -9.57
N PRO A 69 -1.41 -8.82 -8.57
CA PRO A 69 -2.30 -9.03 -7.42
C PRO A 69 -2.51 -7.79 -6.57
N ALA A 70 -1.45 -7.00 -6.38
CA ALA A 70 -1.53 -5.79 -5.57
C ALA A 70 -0.40 -4.84 -5.93
N VAL A 71 -0.63 -3.55 -5.71
CA VAL A 71 0.40 -2.51 -5.83
C VAL A 71 0.55 -1.88 -4.46
N LEU A 72 1.79 -1.68 -4.03
CA LEU A 72 2.13 -0.91 -2.85
C LEU A 72 2.62 0.46 -3.30
N SER A 73 1.94 1.51 -2.87
CA SER A 73 2.33 2.88 -3.15
C SER A 73 2.91 3.50 -1.89
N ILE A 74 4.13 4.01 -1.98
CA ILE A 74 4.88 4.54 -0.84
C ILE A 74 5.11 6.04 -1.06
N ALA A 75 4.66 6.85 -0.12
CA ALA A 75 4.81 8.30 -0.18
C ALA A 75 6.10 8.71 0.51
N LEU A 76 7.01 9.31 -0.24
CA LEU A 76 8.27 9.83 0.29
C LEU A 76 8.38 11.31 -0.03
N ARG A 77 9.21 12.02 0.72
CA ARG A 77 9.45 13.45 0.49
C ARG A 77 10.55 13.71 -0.54
N ARG A 78 11.02 12.65 -1.17
CA ARG A 78 12.05 12.70 -2.21
C ARG A 78 11.75 11.65 -3.26
N GLU A 79 12.23 11.87 -4.46
CA GLU A 79 12.11 10.89 -5.51
C GLU A 79 13.23 9.87 -5.38
N VAL A 80 12.88 8.59 -5.38
CA VAL A 80 13.85 7.49 -5.36
C VAL A 80 13.86 6.84 -6.74
N ALA A 81 15.04 6.83 -7.37
CA ALA A 81 15.22 6.17 -8.65
C ALA A 81 15.56 4.71 -8.39
N SER A 82 14.66 3.81 -8.78
CA SER A 82 14.88 2.38 -8.67
C SER A 82 14.08 1.67 -9.75
N PRO A 83 14.67 0.68 -10.42
CA PRO A 83 13.93 -0.10 -11.42
C PRO A 83 12.81 -0.95 -10.80
N ARG A 84 12.78 -1.08 -9.48
CA ARG A 84 11.71 -1.81 -8.79
C ARG A 84 10.37 -1.08 -8.85
N PHE A 85 10.39 0.26 -8.98
CA PHE A 85 9.16 1.01 -9.09
C PHE A 85 8.68 1.01 -10.53
N LYS A 86 7.42 0.60 -10.72
CA LYS A 86 6.80 0.66 -12.03
C LYS A 86 6.64 2.10 -12.48
N ASP A 87 6.33 2.98 -11.54
CA ASP A 87 6.05 4.38 -11.82
C ASP A 87 6.25 5.20 -10.55
N VAL A 88 6.60 6.46 -10.73
CA VAL A 88 6.71 7.42 -9.63
C VAL A 88 5.91 8.65 -10.03
N ALA A 89 4.90 8.97 -9.23
CA ALA A 89 4.07 10.17 -9.44
C ALA A 89 4.47 11.25 -8.45
N HIS A 90 4.27 12.50 -8.86
CA HIS A 90 4.56 13.65 -8.01
C HIS A 90 3.27 14.47 -7.85
N PRO A 91 2.34 13.99 -6.97
CA PRO A 91 1.01 14.60 -6.91
C PRO A 91 0.99 16.00 -6.29
N SER A 92 1.96 16.33 -5.46
CA SER A 92 2.04 17.66 -4.86
C SER A 92 3.46 17.94 -4.42
N THR A 93 3.72 19.20 -4.08
CA THR A 93 5.04 19.62 -3.60
C THR A 93 5.44 18.78 -2.38
N GLY A 94 6.65 18.25 -2.42
CA GLY A 94 7.19 17.48 -1.29
C GLY A 94 6.66 16.06 -1.16
N VAL A 95 5.89 15.57 -2.14
CA VAL A 95 5.38 14.19 -2.09
C VAL A 95 5.67 13.49 -3.42
N TRP A 96 6.38 12.38 -3.34
CA TRP A 96 6.59 11.48 -4.49
C TRP A 96 5.97 10.14 -4.14
N MET A 97 5.02 9.69 -4.97
CA MET A 97 4.32 8.43 -4.75
C MET A 97 4.95 7.35 -5.61
N HIS A 98 5.55 6.37 -4.96
CA HIS A 98 6.32 5.31 -5.61
C HIS A 98 5.47 4.04 -5.69
N HIS A 99 5.16 3.60 -6.90
CA HIS A 99 4.28 2.45 -7.13
C HIS A 99 5.11 1.19 -7.37
N LEU A 100 4.96 0.22 -6.47
CA LEU A 100 5.68 -1.04 -6.50
C LEU A 100 4.67 -2.17 -6.73
N GLU A 101 4.78 -2.87 -7.87
CA GLU A 101 3.93 -4.04 -8.12
C GLU A 101 4.41 -5.19 -7.27
N LEU A 102 3.48 -5.85 -6.58
CA LEU A 102 3.78 -6.98 -5.70
C LEU A 102 3.21 -8.27 -6.29
N HIS A 103 4.02 -9.31 -6.31
CA HIS A 103 3.65 -10.63 -6.78
C HIS A 103 3.88 -11.70 -5.72
N ASP A 104 4.77 -11.45 -4.77
CA ASP A 104 5.18 -12.42 -3.75
C ASP A 104 5.47 -11.68 -2.44
N PRO A 105 5.02 -12.24 -1.28
CA PRO A 105 5.32 -11.61 0.01
C PRO A 105 6.81 -11.42 0.29
N ALA A 106 7.67 -12.23 -0.30
CA ALA A 106 9.12 -12.09 -0.12
C ALA A 106 9.67 -10.79 -0.69
N GLU A 107 8.89 -10.11 -1.54
CA GLU A 107 9.28 -8.81 -2.07
C GLU A 107 9.24 -7.70 -1.02
N LEU A 108 8.60 -7.95 0.13
CA LEU A 108 8.70 -7.06 1.29
C LEU A 108 10.03 -7.30 1.99
N ASP A 109 11.11 -7.08 1.27
CA ASP A 109 12.48 -7.33 1.72
C ASP A 109 13.05 -6.12 2.48
N ALA A 110 14.32 -6.19 2.83
CA ALA A 110 14.97 -5.16 3.63
C ALA A 110 14.92 -3.79 2.95
N GLU A 111 15.09 -3.75 1.63
CA GLU A 111 15.06 -2.48 0.90
C GLU A 111 13.67 -1.85 0.95
N VAL A 112 12.63 -2.62 0.68
CA VAL A 112 11.25 -2.13 0.73
C VAL A 112 10.90 -1.71 2.15
N ARG A 113 11.33 -2.47 3.15
CA ARG A 113 11.08 -2.12 4.55
C ARG A 113 11.78 -0.82 4.96
N ARG A 114 12.95 -0.54 4.39
CA ARG A 114 13.65 0.75 4.63
C ARG A 114 12.84 1.91 4.02
N TRP A 115 12.30 1.73 2.82
CA TRP A 115 11.44 2.76 2.22
C TRP A 115 10.18 2.99 3.05
N LEU A 116 9.56 1.91 3.53
CA LEU A 116 8.39 2.03 4.39
C LEU A 116 8.72 2.73 5.71
N ALA A 117 9.90 2.45 6.29
CA ALA A 117 10.32 3.11 7.52
C ALA A 117 10.56 4.61 7.30
N GLU A 118 11.15 4.98 6.18
CA GLU A 118 11.33 6.39 5.82
C GLU A 118 9.98 7.07 5.66
N ALA A 119 9.06 6.45 4.94
CA ALA A 119 7.72 7.01 4.73
C ALA A 119 6.97 7.15 6.06
N TYR A 120 7.10 6.16 6.92
CA TYR A 120 6.51 6.17 8.25
C TYR A 120 7.02 7.37 9.05
N ASP A 121 8.35 7.60 9.04
CA ASP A 121 8.95 8.73 9.75
C ASP A 121 8.49 10.07 9.17
N ASP A 122 8.42 10.17 7.86
CA ASP A 122 7.99 11.39 7.17
C ASP A 122 6.54 11.75 7.51
N ALA A 123 5.72 10.76 7.86
CA ALA A 123 4.29 10.93 8.10
C ALA A 123 3.93 11.22 9.55
N GLY A 124 4.91 11.19 10.43
CA GLY A 124 4.70 11.38 11.87
C GLY A 124 4.69 12.81 12.36
#